data_a32afc826a593c40f7f8c1589630e370
#
_entry.id   a32afc826a593c40f7f8c1589630e370
#
_cell.length_a   1.000
_cell.length_b   1.000
_cell.length_c   1.000
_cell.angle_alpha   90.00
_cell.angle_beta   90.00
_cell.angle_gamma   90.00
#
_symmetry.space_group_name_H-M   'P 1'
#
loop_
_entity.id
_entity.type
_entity.pdbx_description
1 polymer ?
#
loop_
_entity_poly.entity_id
_entity_poly.type
_entity_poly.pdbx_seq_one_letter_code
_entity_poly.pdbx_strand_id
1 'polypeptide(L)'
;LHRLEPGDAAEGRTGDREAILVLVEGHAHLTGAGRDWGRMGDRRDVFERTAPHALYLPEGSDWRAVAETPCTLAVCTAPAAGPHPARRIGPE
;
A
#
# COMPACT_ATOMS: atom_id res chain seq x y z
N LEU A 1 -4.48 4.02 -9.96
CA LEU A 1 -3.38 3.05 -10.12
C LEU A 1 -2.07 3.76 -10.40
N HIS A 2 -1.02 3.27 -9.77
CA HIS A 2 0.33 3.74 -10.01
C HIS A 2 1.18 2.61 -10.54
N ARG A 3 1.78 2.79 -11.69
CA ARG A 3 2.76 1.85 -12.23
C ARG A 3 4.15 2.36 -11.88
N LEU A 4 4.92 1.54 -11.16
CA LEU A 4 6.24 1.93 -10.66
C LEU A 4 7.30 0.98 -11.20
N GLU A 5 8.43 1.56 -11.59
CA GLU A 5 9.62 0.80 -11.94
C GLU A 5 10.56 0.74 -10.73
N PRO A 6 11.53 -0.20 -10.69
CA PRO A 6 12.43 -0.29 -9.55
C PRO A 6 13.11 1.05 -9.24
N GLY A 7 13.04 1.46 -7.99
CA GLY A 7 13.58 2.74 -7.54
C GLY A 7 12.60 3.89 -7.59
N ASP A 8 11.49 3.76 -8.32
CA ASP A 8 10.46 4.79 -8.33
C ASP A 8 9.71 4.79 -7.00
N ALA A 9 9.22 5.96 -6.62
CA ALA A 9 8.45 6.12 -5.40
C ALA A 9 7.13 6.82 -5.70
N ALA A 10 6.08 6.39 -4.99
CA ALA A 10 4.82 7.10 -4.93
C ALA A 10 4.59 7.49 -3.48
N GLU A 11 3.98 8.64 -3.24
CA GLU A 11 3.70 9.08 -1.89
C GLU A 11 2.43 9.92 -1.87
N GLY A 12 1.84 10.03 -0.69
CA GLY A 12 0.64 10.81 -0.53
C GLY A 12 0.22 10.93 0.91
N ARG A 13 -0.95 11.52 1.09
CA ARG A 13 -1.56 11.73 2.40
C ARG A 13 -3.02 11.35 2.33
N THR A 14 -3.52 10.79 3.43
CA THR A 14 -4.94 10.46 3.51
C THR A 14 -5.79 11.71 3.79
N GLY A 15 -5.24 12.71 4.48
CA GLY A 15 -5.99 13.90 4.84
C GLY A 15 -7.15 13.55 5.76
N ASP A 16 -8.36 13.96 5.39
CA ASP A 16 -9.59 13.65 6.13
C ASP A 16 -10.25 12.35 5.67
N ARG A 17 -9.54 11.55 4.90
CA ARG A 17 -10.04 10.27 4.39
C ARG A 17 -9.19 9.13 4.92
N GLU A 18 -9.67 7.92 4.79
CA GLU A 18 -8.86 6.73 5.01
C GLU A 18 -8.47 6.13 3.66
N ALA A 19 -7.43 5.32 3.65
CA ALA A 19 -6.92 4.73 2.42
C ALA A 19 -6.51 3.28 2.61
N ILE A 20 -6.63 2.51 1.53
CA ILE A 20 -6.07 1.17 1.46
C ILE A 20 -5.12 1.17 0.26
N LEU A 21 -3.85 0.85 0.52
CA LEU A 21 -2.83 0.70 -0.51
C LEU A 21 -2.73 -0.78 -0.84
N VAL A 22 -2.91 -1.14 -2.10
CA VAL A 22 -2.90 -2.54 -2.53
C VAL A 22 -1.81 -2.72 -3.58
N LEU A 23 -0.87 -3.64 -3.31
CA LEU A 23 0.10 -4.04 -4.32
C LEU A 23 -0.51 -5.16 -5.15
N VAL A 24 -0.96 -4.81 -6.35
CA VAL A 24 -1.61 -5.75 -7.25
C VAL A 24 -0.60 -6.73 -7.83
N GLU A 25 0.61 -6.26 -8.13
CA GLU A 25 1.73 -7.12 -8.51
C GLU A 25 3.04 -6.45 -8.10
N GLY A 26 4.09 -7.27 -7.92
CA GLY A 26 5.41 -6.80 -7.55
C GLY A 26 5.57 -6.53 -6.07
N HIS A 27 6.74 -6.03 -5.69
CA HIS A 27 7.05 -5.67 -4.31
C HIS A 27 7.48 -4.22 -4.19
N ALA A 28 7.14 -3.63 -3.05
CA ALA A 28 7.59 -2.29 -2.70
C ALA A 28 7.84 -2.20 -1.20
N HIS A 29 8.71 -1.29 -0.81
CA HIS A 29 8.92 -0.96 0.59
C HIS A 29 7.92 0.13 0.95
N LEU A 30 7.06 -0.14 1.92
CA LEU A 30 6.00 0.77 2.33
C LEU A 30 6.29 1.37 3.69
N THR A 31 6.08 2.68 3.79
CA THR A 31 6.04 3.40 5.06
C THR A 31 4.72 4.17 5.10
N GLY A 32 4.17 4.32 6.28
CA GLY A 32 2.92 5.06 6.43
C GLY A 32 2.51 5.16 7.88
N ALA A 33 1.78 6.22 8.20
CA ALA A 33 1.31 6.50 9.55
C ALA A 33 2.45 6.50 10.58
N GLY A 34 3.63 6.99 10.17
CA GLY A 34 4.80 7.06 11.05
C GLY A 34 5.50 5.73 11.30
N ARG A 35 5.17 4.69 10.54
CA ARG A 35 5.75 3.35 10.70
C ARG A 35 6.37 2.86 9.42
N ASP A 36 7.42 2.05 9.56
CA ASP A 36 8.03 1.33 8.46
C ASP A 36 7.41 -0.06 8.41
N TRP A 37 6.71 -0.37 7.32
CA TRP A 37 6.02 -1.65 7.14
C TRP A 37 6.89 -2.66 6.40
N GLY A 38 8.06 -2.25 5.91
CA GLY A 38 8.98 -3.11 5.21
C GLY A 38 8.50 -3.46 3.81
N ARG A 39 9.05 -4.53 3.27
CA ARG A 39 8.66 -5.02 1.97
C ARG A 39 7.26 -5.62 2.02
N MET A 40 6.41 -5.21 1.12
CA MET A 40 5.08 -5.77 0.97
C MET A 40 4.88 -6.21 -0.47
N GLY A 41 3.98 -7.19 -0.66
CA GLY A 41 3.66 -7.73 -1.96
C GLY A 41 4.53 -8.94 -2.30
N ASP A 42 3.97 -10.15 -2.18
CA ASP A 42 4.70 -11.38 -2.53
C ASP A 42 4.25 -11.94 -3.86
N ARG A 43 3.26 -11.30 -4.46
CA ARG A 43 2.66 -11.78 -5.67
C ARG A 43 3.60 -11.58 -6.83
N ARG A 44 3.97 -12.66 -7.51
CA ARG A 44 4.90 -12.60 -8.63
C ARG A 44 4.24 -12.11 -9.91
N ASP A 45 2.99 -12.50 -10.11
CA ASP A 45 2.19 -12.05 -11.23
C ASP A 45 0.71 -12.13 -10.87
N VAL A 46 -0.14 -11.63 -11.79
CA VAL A 46 -1.58 -11.54 -11.55
C VAL A 46 -2.26 -12.90 -11.52
N PHE A 47 -1.59 -13.95 -11.97
CA PHE A 47 -2.17 -15.29 -12.01
C PHE A 47 -1.92 -16.09 -10.73
N GLU A 48 -1.08 -15.61 -9.83
CA GLU A 48 -0.92 -16.25 -8.55
C GLU A 48 -2.22 -16.13 -7.76
N ARG A 49 -2.58 -17.20 -7.07
CA ARG A 49 -3.81 -17.23 -6.28
C ARG A 49 -3.68 -16.57 -4.93
N THR A 50 -2.49 -16.15 -4.56
CA THR A 50 -2.26 -15.45 -3.32
C THR A 50 -2.91 -14.08 -3.39
N ALA A 51 -3.67 -13.72 -2.39
CA ALA A 51 -4.28 -12.40 -2.33
C ALA A 51 -3.20 -11.32 -2.25
N PRO A 52 -3.40 -10.17 -2.88
CA PRO A 52 -2.41 -9.09 -2.78
C PRO A 52 -2.30 -8.58 -1.36
N HIS A 53 -1.11 -8.14 -1.00
CA HIS A 53 -0.90 -7.49 0.28
C HIS A 53 -1.45 -6.06 0.24
N ALA A 54 -2.06 -5.64 1.31
CA ALA A 54 -2.66 -4.33 1.44
C ALA A 54 -2.25 -3.68 2.75
N LEU A 55 -2.27 -2.36 2.77
CA LEU A 55 -1.99 -1.57 3.95
C LEU A 55 -3.15 -0.60 4.18
N TYR A 56 -3.80 -0.73 5.32
CA TYR A 56 -4.86 0.20 5.73
C TYR A 56 -4.23 1.38 6.47
N LEU A 57 -4.60 2.59 6.07
CA LEU A 57 -4.14 3.83 6.69
C LEU A 57 -5.34 4.66 7.14
N PRO A 58 -5.39 5.06 8.42
CA PRO A 58 -6.45 5.94 8.91
C PRO A 58 -6.27 7.37 8.39
N GLU A 59 -7.23 8.22 8.69
CA GLU A 59 -7.14 9.63 8.36
C GLU A 59 -5.90 10.26 9.00
N GLY A 60 -5.35 11.30 8.37
CA GLY A 60 -4.19 12.01 8.88
C GLY A 60 -2.87 11.29 8.69
N SER A 61 -2.84 10.26 7.82
CA SER A 61 -1.62 9.49 7.58
C SER A 61 -0.87 9.98 6.36
N ASP A 62 0.46 9.94 6.43
CA ASP A 62 1.34 10.07 5.28
C ASP A 62 1.74 8.67 4.86
N TRP A 63 2.03 8.47 3.58
CA TRP A 63 2.51 7.18 3.10
C TRP A 63 3.51 7.37 1.97
N ARG A 64 4.37 6.36 1.81
CA ARG A 64 5.32 6.29 0.70
C ARG A 64 5.55 4.84 0.33
N ALA A 65 5.63 4.59 -0.97
CA ALA A 65 5.94 3.27 -1.52
C ALA A 65 7.13 3.42 -2.46
N VAL A 66 8.19 2.65 -2.23
CA VAL A 66 9.36 2.62 -3.09
C VAL A 66 9.42 1.26 -3.75
N ALA A 67 9.30 1.22 -5.05
CA ALA A 67 9.27 -0.04 -5.80
C ALA A 67 10.64 -0.73 -5.75
N GLU A 68 10.65 -2.02 -5.43
CA GLU A 68 11.85 -2.86 -5.49
C GLU A 68 11.88 -3.69 -6.76
N THR A 69 10.70 -3.97 -7.31
CA THR A 69 10.53 -4.60 -8.62
C THR A 69 9.53 -3.77 -9.39
N PRO A 70 9.35 -4.01 -10.70
CA PRO A 70 8.21 -3.40 -11.37
C PRO A 70 6.95 -3.77 -10.61
N CYS A 71 6.13 -2.78 -10.25
CA CYS A 71 4.94 -3.06 -9.47
C CYS A 71 3.78 -2.15 -9.85
N THR A 72 2.59 -2.59 -9.51
CA THR A 72 1.36 -1.83 -9.70
C THR A 72 0.72 -1.61 -8.34
N LEU A 73 0.54 -0.36 -7.97
CA LEU A 73 -0.05 0.05 -6.71
C LEU A 73 -1.42 0.65 -6.95
N ALA A 74 -2.42 0.13 -6.27
CA ALA A 74 -3.76 0.72 -6.26
C ALA A 74 -3.96 1.46 -4.94
N VAL A 75 -4.48 2.67 -5.02
CA VAL A 75 -4.81 3.47 -3.84
C VAL A 75 -6.31 3.67 -3.83
N CYS A 76 -6.97 3.12 -2.81
CA CYS A 76 -8.42 3.25 -2.65
C CYS A 76 -8.68 4.13 -1.44
N THR A 77 -9.50 5.17 -1.58
CA THR A 77 -9.80 6.06 -0.48
C THR A 77 -11.29 6.09 -0.22
N ALA A 78 -11.65 6.41 1.02
CA ALA A 78 -13.04 6.56 1.44
C ALA A 78 -13.11 7.58 2.57
N PRO A 79 -14.28 8.19 2.83
CA PRO A 79 -14.43 9.04 4.00
C PRO A 79 -14.08 8.27 5.27
N ALA A 80 -13.35 8.92 6.18
CA ALA A 80 -12.95 8.27 7.42
C ALA A 80 -14.17 7.90 8.24
N ALA A 81 -14.17 6.66 8.75
CA ALA A 81 -15.29 6.12 9.51
C ALA A 81 -15.03 6.10 11.02
N GLY A 82 -13.94 6.72 11.46
CA GLY A 82 -13.56 6.78 12.86
C GLY A 82 -12.11 6.38 13.08
N PRO A 83 -11.63 6.47 14.32
CA PRO A 83 -10.23 6.17 14.60
C PRO A 83 -9.98 4.65 14.57
N HIS A 84 -9.20 4.22 13.61
CA HIS A 84 -8.74 2.84 13.49
C HIS A 84 -7.23 2.87 13.31
N PRO A 85 -6.48 1.91 13.89
CA PRO A 85 -5.02 1.88 13.71
C PRO A 85 -4.66 1.44 12.30
N ALA A 86 -3.53 1.94 11.79
CA ALA A 86 -2.95 1.45 10.56
C ALA A 86 -2.60 -0.03 10.73
N ARG A 87 -2.81 -0.84 9.69
CA ARG A 87 -2.54 -2.27 9.77
C ARG A 87 -2.27 -2.86 8.40
N ARG A 88 -1.46 -3.90 8.41
CA ARG A 88 -1.24 -4.70 7.22
C ARG A 88 -2.39 -5.69 7.06
N ILE A 89 -2.89 -5.80 5.85
CA ILE A 89 -3.88 -6.81 5.48
C ILE A 89 -3.20 -7.70 4.45
N GLY A 90 -3.09 -8.98 4.73
CA GLY A 90 -2.41 -9.90 3.85
C GLY A 90 -3.15 -11.21 3.71
N PRO A 91 -2.68 -12.08 2.83
CA PRO A 91 -3.25 -13.42 2.72
C PRO A 91 -2.95 -14.19 4.00
N GLU A 92 -3.85 -15.07 4.38
CA GLU A 92 -3.70 -15.94 5.53
C GLU A 92 -3.49 -17.39 5.13
#